data_f3edd2106786000ce495eb02b13bbafa
#
_entry.id   f3edd2106786000ce495eb02b13bbafa
#
_cell.length_a   1.000
_cell.length_b   1.000
_cell.length_c   1.000
_cell.angle_alpha   90.00
_cell.angle_beta   90.00
_cell.angle_gamma   90.00
#
_symmetry.space_group_name_H-M   'P 1'
#
loop_
_entity.id
_entity.type
_entity.pdbx_description
1 polymer ?
#
loop_
_entity_poly.entity_id
_entity_poly.type
_entity_poly.pdbx_seq_one_letter_code
_entity_poly.pdbx_strand_id
1 'polypeptide(L)'
;MAHVADKIKLIDGSREALKLSIRITDLWFIGIPGKTEQAEMVVVDSDDQLKSRKTDLKENLTYVMHNFKVIKNDGKFRVCDHEYKLCFTGVTVVRQCDMEQLPFRKFRFVAFSSVIAGDFKIRLLVDVISVVDEVVFRHVSSKNTRVVLNLKDLSGQVLSCTLWENYCLQFLSYLNDIEDERPIVILLTHARIKEAQGQCNVRFLNFHAF
;
A
#
# COMPACT_ATOMS: atom_id res chain seq x y z
N MET A 1 10.14 -33.56 12.09
CA MET A 1 8.80 -32.93 12.01
C MET A 1 8.94 -31.60 11.29
N ALA A 2 8.16 -31.36 10.22
CA ALA A 2 8.18 -30.07 9.54
C ALA A 2 7.60 -29.01 10.50
N HIS A 3 8.39 -28.00 10.84
CA HIS A 3 7.93 -26.89 11.70
C HIS A 3 6.85 -26.11 10.94
N VAL A 4 5.62 -26.11 11.48
CA VAL A 4 4.49 -25.34 10.91
C VAL A 4 4.86 -23.86 10.91
N ALA A 5 4.51 -23.13 9.85
CA ALA A 5 4.77 -21.70 9.79
C ALA A 5 3.93 -20.94 10.82
N ASP A 6 4.54 -19.94 11.44
CA ASP A 6 3.84 -19.01 12.32
C ASP A 6 2.89 -18.12 11.51
N LYS A 7 1.84 -17.59 12.16
CA LYS A 7 0.89 -16.67 11.54
C LYS A 7 1.23 -15.22 11.87
N ILE A 8 1.13 -14.34 10.89
CA ILE A 8 1.41 -12.91 11.07
C ILE A 8 0.59 -12.32 12.22
N LYS A 9 -0.70 -12.61 12.29
CA LYS A 9 -1.60 -12.11 13.34
C LYS A 9 -1.22 -12.49 14.78
N LEU A 10 -0.37 -13.52 14.96
CA LEU A 10 0.10 -13.98 16.26
C LEU A 10 1.45 -13.40 16.69
N ILE A 11 1.99 -12.46 15.89
CA ILE A 11 3.25 -11.78 16.22
C ILE A 11 2.95 -10.73 17.30
N ASP A 12 3.48 -10.94 18.49
CA ASP A 12 3.27 -10.10 19.68
C ASP A 12 4.56 -9.46 20.22
N GLY A 13 5.66 -9.66 19.52
CA GLY A 13 6.98 -9.14 19.93
C GLY A 13 7.71 -9.97 20.98
N SER A 14 7.11 -11.06 21.47
CA SER A 14 7.73 -11.93 22.48
C SER A 14 8.79 -12.88 21.92
N ARG A 15 8.79 -13.12 20.60
CA ARG A 15 9.70 -14.05 19.91
C ARG A 15 10.31 -13.43 18.66
N GLU A 16 11.58 -13.72 18.39
CA GLU A 16 12.30 -13.35 17.18
C GLU A 16 12.53 -14.56 16.24
N ALA A 17 12.53 -15.78 16.76
CA ALA A 17 12.68 -17.01 15.99
C ALA A 17 11.37 -17.43 15.30
N LEU A 18 10.83 -16.54 14.47
CA LEU A 18 9.62 -16.78 13.70
C LEU A 18 9.95 -17.42 12.35
N LYS A 19 9.08 -18.34 11.89
CA LYS A 19 9.11 -18.91 10.55
C LYS A 19 7.81 -18.55 9.84
N LEU A 20 7.88 -17.78 8.79
CA LEU A 20 6.71 -17.29 8.06
C LEU A 20 6.68 -17.85 6.64
N SER A 21 5.48 -18.21 6.19
CA SER A 21 5.16 -18.51 4.79
C SER A 21 4.38 -17.33 4.24
N ILE A 22 4.96 -16.56 3.34
CA ILE A 22 4.42 -15.26 2.92
C ILE A 22 4.51 -15.05 1.42
N ARG A 23 3.66 -14.16 0.90
CA ARG A 23 3.80 -13.52 -0.40
C ARG A 23 4.20 -12.06 -0.23
N ILE A 24 5.11 -11.57 -1.06
CA ILE A 24 5.40 -10.15 -1.15
C ILE A 24 4.36 -9.52 -2.08
N THR A 25 3.56 -8.59 -1.56
CA THR A 25 2.52 -7.91 -2.33
C THR A 25 2.99 -6.57 -2.88
N ASP A 26 3.85 -5.89 -2.15
CA ASP A 26 4.37 -4.59 -2.54
C ASP A 26 5.83 -4.49 -2.09
N LEU A 27 6.68 -3.95 -2.97
CA LEU A 27 8.10 -3.77 -2.72
C LEU A 27 8.52 -2.38 -3.22
N TRP A 28 9.19 -1.61 -2.38
CA TRP A 28 9.74 -0.32 -2.77
C TRP A 28 11.12 -0.10 -2.14
N PHE A 29 11.89 0.73 -2.78
CA PHE A 29 13.24 1.06 -2.34
C PHE A 29 13.29 2.48 -1.78
N ILE A 30 13.89 2.63 -0.61
CA ILE A 30 14.14 3.92 0.02
C ILE A 30 15.64 4.18 -0.08
N GLY A 31 16.01 5.09 -0.98
CA GLY A 31 17.38 5.56 -1.15
C GLY A 31 17.56 6.94 -0.49
N ILE A 32 18.64 7.10 0.27
CA ILE A 32 19.16 8.40 0.66
C ILE A 32 20.45 8.60 -0.16
N PRO A 33 20.60 9.70 -0.91
CA PRO A 33 21.82 9.94 -1.69
C PRO A 33 23.08 9.69 -0.86
N GLY A 34 23.97 8.80 -1.35
CA GLY A 34 25.23 8.43 -0.66
C GLY A 34 25.12 7.34 0.42
N LYS A 35 23.95 6.69 0.57
CA LYS A 35 23.75 5.53 1.46
C LYS A 35 23.21 4.33 0.68
N THR A 36 23.41 3.13 1.24
CA THR A 36 22.83 1.90 0.68
C THR A 36 21.31 1.99 0.64
N GLU A 37 20.71 1.71 -0.50
CA GLU A 37 19.24 1.63 -0.62
C GLU A 37 18.67 0.56 0.31
N GLN A 38 17.57 0.88 0.96
CA GLN A 38 16.83 -0.05 1.82
C GLN A 38 15.54 -0.44 1.12
N ALA A 39 15.32 -1.73 0.95
CA ALA A 39 14.03 -2.23 0.47
C ALA A 39 13.04 -2.30 1.64
N GLU A 40 11.84 -1.78 1.42
CA GLU A 40 10.67 -1.98 2.28
C GLU A 40 9.61 -2.72 1.50
N MET A 41 8.84 -3.57 2.15
CA MET A 41 7.83 -4.39 1.49
C MET A 41 6.62 -4.64 2.39
N VAL A 42 5.49 -4.94 1.78
CA VAL A 42 4.33 -5.54 2.44
C VAL A 42 4.35 -7.03 2.14
N VAL A 43 4.12 -7.82 3.18
CA VAL A 43 4.01 -9.27 3.08
C VAL A 43 2.68 -9.71 3.64
N VAL A 44 2.07 -10.73 3.02
CA VAL A 44 0.82 -11.33 3.46
C VAL A 44 1.02 -12.82 3.70
N ASP A 45 0.39 -13.35 4.74
CA ASP A 45 0.12 -14.77 4.88
C ASP A 45 -1.36 -15.04 4.54
N SER A 46 -1.88 -16.21 4.88
CA SER A 46 -3.29 -16.54 4.64
C SER A 46 -4.27 -15.64 5.44
N ASP A 47 -3.81 -14.96 6.48
CA ASP A 47 -4.65 -14.29 7.46
C ASP A 47 -4.41 -12.78 7.57
N ASP A 48 -3.15 -12.28 7.43
CA ASP A 48 -2.80 -10.89 7.71
C ASP A 48 -1.68 -10.30 6.83
N GLN A 49 -1.39 -9.00 6.99
CA GLN A 49 -0.35 -8.23 6.31
C GLN A 49 0.69 -7.71 7.28
N LEU A 50 1.95 -7.62 6.83
CA LEU A 50 3.05 -7.10 7.63
C LEU A 50 4.09 -6.39 6.77
N LYS A 51 4.73 -5.35 7.32
CA LYS A 51 5.83 -4.61 6.67
C LYS A 51 7.19 -5.24 7.00
N SER A 52 8.06 -5.35 6.01
CA SER A 52 9.42 -5.87 6.16
C SER A 52 10.44 -5.14 5.27
N ARG A 53 11.73 -5.44 5.41
CA ARG A 53 12.84 -4.77 4.69
C ARG A 53 13.91 -5.75 4.26
N LYS A 54 14.22 -5.85 2.94
CA LYS A 54 15.43 -6.50 2.37
C LYS A 54 15.62 -6.17 0.89
N THR A 55 16.88 -6.29 0.38
CA THR A 55 17.27 -6.32 -1.04
C THR A 55 17.13 -7.72 -1.63
N ASP A 56 16.96 -7.86 -2.95
CA ASP A 56 16.91 -9.09 -3.75
C ASP A 56 15.59 -9.91 -3.70
N LEU A 57 14.51 -9.30 -3.24
CA LEU A 57 13.17 -9.90 -3.26
C LEU A 57 12.34 -9.33 -4.41
N LYS A 58 11.37 -10.11 -4.89
CA LYS A 58 10.48 -9.71 -5.99
C LYS A 58 9.03 -9.73 -5.55
N GLU A 59 8.26 -8.75 -6.02
CA GLU A 59 6.82 -8.73 -5.85
C GLU A 59 6.15 -9.96 -6.45
N ASN A 60 5.00 -10.31 -5.89
CA ASN A 60 4.14 -11.41 -6.32
C ASN A 60 4.74 -12.81 -6.13
N LEU A 61 5.98 -12.93 -5.69
CA LEU A 61 6.59 -14.22 -5.35
C LEU A 61 6.34 -14.58 -3.88
N THR A 62 6.42 -15.89 -3.62
CA THR A 62 6.20 -16.47 -2.29
C THR A 62 7.49 -16.98 -1.69
N TYR A 63 7.61 -16.83 -0.39
CA TYR A 63 8.83 -17.13 0.35
C TYR A 63 8.53 -17.78 1.70
N VAL A 64 9.41 -18.68 2.12
CA VAL A 64 9.56 -19.03 3.54
C VAL A 64 10.71 -18.21 4.10
N MET A 65 10.44 -17.50 5.17
CA MET A 65 11.40 -16.62 5.83
C MET A 65 11.43 -16.90 7.32
N HIS A 66 12.60 -16.80 7.96
CA HIS A 66 12.73 -16.97 9.41
C HIS A 66 13.89 -16.17 10.01
N ASN A 67 13.90 -16.03 11.35
CA ASN A 67 14.86 -15.29 12.15
C ASN A 67 14.86 -13.79 11.87
N PHE A 68 13.77 -13.13 12.25
CA PHE A 68 13.59 -11.69 12.16
C PHE A 68 13.80 -11.02 13.50
N LYS A 69 14.16 -9.75 13.47
CA LYS A 69 13.94 -8.84 14.59
C LYS A 69 12.53 -8.27 14.52
N VAL A 70 11.76 -8.46 15.57
CA VAL A 70 10.39 -7.91 15.72
C VAL A 70 10.47 -6.57 16.43
N ILE A 71 9.93 -5.51 15.82
CA ILE A 71 9.93 -4.15 16.40
C ILE A 71 8.56 -3.49 16.24
N LYS A 72 8.26 -2.49 17.05
CA LYS A 72 7.01 -1.71 16.96
C LYS A 72 6.87 -1.05 15.57
N ASN A 73 5.65 -1.07 15.05
CA ASN A 73 5.29 -0.41 13.79
C ASN A 73 4.80 1.01 14.05
N ASP A 74 5.68 1.84 14.59
CA ASP A 74 5.44 3.22 15.06
C ASP A 74 5.75 4.29 14.01
N GLY A 75 5.94 3.89 12.76
CA GLY A 75 6.26 4.78 11.64
C GLY A 75 5.24 5.91 11.44
N LYS A 76 5.71 7.01 10.85
CA LYS A 76 4.89 8.20 10.53
C LYS A 76 3.72 7.88 9.60
N PHE A 77 3.89 6.88 8.73
CA PHE A 77 2.86 6.29 7.88
C PHE A 77 2.98 4.77 7.93
N ARG A 78 1.87 4.09 8.16
CA ARG A 78 1.79 2.64 8.24
C ARG A 78 1.01 2.11 7.04
N VAL A 79 1.58 1.16 6.33
CA VAL A 79 0.91 0.47 5.20
C VAL A 79 -0.03 -0.65 5.67
N CYS A 80 0.10 -1.07 6.92
CA CYS A 80 -0.78 -2.06 7.54
C CYS A 80 -1.04 -1.72 9.01
N ASP A 81 -2.11 -2.28 9.57
CA ASP A 81 -2.55 -1.99 10.95
C ASP A 81 -1.89 -2.90 11.99
N HIS A 82 -0.98 -3.77 11.58
CA HIS A 82 -0.27 -4.64 12.50
C HIS A 82 0.61 -3.84 13.46
N GLU A 83 0.57 -4.16 14.76
CA GLU A 83 1.30 -3.45 15.81
C GLU A 83 2.82 -3.54 15.65
N TYR A 84 3.29 -4.63 15.05
CA TYR A 84 4.70 -4.91 14.84
C TYR A 84 5.07 -4.89 13.36
N LYS A 85 6.36 -4.70 13.09
CA LYS A 85 7.00 -4.90 11.79
C LYS A 85 8.24 -5.78 11.96
N LEU A 86 8.61 -6.49 10.90
CA LEU A 86 9.79 -7.34 10.87
C LEU A 86 10.96 -6.61 10.25
N CYS A 87 12.13 -6.77 10.86
CA CYS A 87 13.39 -6.29 10.30
C CYS A 87 14.28 -7.48 9.99
N PHE A 88 14.82 -7.50 8.79
CA PHE A 88 15.86 -8.45 8.42
C PHE A 88 17.13 -8.18 9.23
N THR A 89 17.80 -9.23 9.59
CA THR A 89 19.13 -9.22 10.28
C THR A 89 20.12 -10.02 9.46
N GLY A 90 21.37 -10.04 9.86
CA GLY A 90 22.40 -10.88 9.22
C GLY A 90 22.12 -12.39 9.29
N VAL A 91 21.23 -12.81 10.20
CA VAL A 91 20.84 -14.23 10.38
C VAL A 91 19.45 -14.54 9.82
N THR A 92 18.78 -13.59 9.20
CA THR A 92 17.49 -13.84 8.53
C THR A 92 17.72 -14.71 7.30
N VAL A 93 16.99 -15.83 7.25
CA VAL A 93 17.02 -16.77 6.13
C VAL A 93 15.79 -16.57 5.26
N VAL A 94 16.00 -16.55 3.95
CA VAL A 94 14.94 -16.39 2.94
C VAL A 94 15.09 -17.50 1.91
N ARG A 95 13.98 -18.21 1.64
CA ARG A 95 13.90 -19.24 0.59
C ARG A 95 12.66 -18.97 -0.25
N GLN A 96 12.84 -18.76 -1.54
CA GLN A 96 11.72 -18.74 -2.48
C GLN A 96 11.13 -20.15 -2.61
N CYS A 97 9.81 -20.24 -2.61
CA CYS A 97 9.08 -21.49 -2.85
C CYS A 97 7.67 -21.16 -3.33
N ASP A 98 7.11 -22.00 -4.16
CA ASP A 98 5.77 -21.79 -4.70
C ASP A 98 4.72 -22.19 -3.67
N MET A 99 3.84 -21.23 -3.35
CA MET A 99 2.72 -21.40 -2.40
C MET A 99 1.48 -20.72 -2.98
N GLU A 100 0.79 -21.43 -3.88
CA GLU A 100 -0.41 -20.91 -4.58
C GLU A 100 -1.56 -20.59 -3.64
N GLN A 101 -1.64 -21.24 -2.47
CA GLN A 101 -2.66 -21.02 -1.46
C GLN A 101 -2.56 -19.67 -0.75
N LEU A 102 -1.44 -18.94 -0.89
CA LEU A 102 -1.31 -17.61 -0.33
C LEU A 102 -2.02 -16.57 -1.21
N PRO A 103 -2.77 -15.63 -0.63
CA PRO A 103 -3.49 -14.62 -1.39
C PRO A 103 -2.53 -13.80 -2.25
N PHE A 104 -2.95 -13.49 -3.48
CA PHE A 104 -2.14 -12.69 -4.40
C PHE A 104 -1.96 -11.26 -3.88
N ARG A 105 -3.05 -10.67 -3.37
CA ARG A 105 -3.05 -9.33 -2.77
C ARG A 105 -4.17 -9.22 -1.73
N LYS A 106 -3.94 -8.43 -0.70
CA LYS A 106 -4.93 -8.16 0.34
C LYS A 106 -5.15 -6.66 0.43
N PHE A 107 -6.21 -6.20 -0.23
CA PHE A 107 -6.60 -4.80 -0.20
C PHE A 107 -7.27 -4.44 1.12
N ARG A 108 -7.06 -3.19 1.52
CA ARG A 108 -7.70 -2.58 2.68
C ARG A 108 -8.54 -1.40 2.21
N PHE A 109 -9.67 -1.72 1.60
CA PHE A 109 -10.61 -0.70 1.14
C PHE A 109 -11.24 0.05 2.31
N VAL A 110 -11.32 1.38 2.16
CA VAL A 110 -12.04 2.26 3.08
C VAL A 110 -13.36 2.68 2.43
N ALA A 111 -14.45 2.65 3.22
CA ALA A 111 -15.73 3.21 2.78
C ALA A 111 -15.68 4.74 2.79
N PHE A 112 -16.23 5.40 1.75
CA PHE A 112 -16.26 6.86 1.68
C PHE A 112 -17.04 7.48 2.83
N SER A 113 -18.12 6.81 3.28
CA SER A 113 -18.87 7.18 4.47
C SER A 113 -18.01 7.31 5.72
N SER A 114 -17.11 6.35 5.97
CA SER A 114 -16.19 6.38 7.10
C SER A 114 -15.21 7.54 6.99
N VAL A 115 -14.70 7.81 5.78
CA VAL A 115 -13.78 8.95 5.56
C VAL A 115 -14.49 10.28 5.80
N ILE A 116 -15.70 10.45 5.28
CA ILE A 116 -16.52 11.67 5.43
C ILE A 116 -16.90 11.88 6.90
N ALA A 117 -17.23 10.81 7.63
CA ALA A 117 -17.54 10.85 9.05
C ALA A 117 -16.32 11.12 9.96
N GLY A 118 -15.08 11.10 9.40
CA GLY A 118 -13.86 11.19 10.19
C GLY A 118 -13.47 9.89 10.90
N ASP A 119 -14.13 8.78 10.60
CA ASP A 119 -13.86 7.45 11.17
C ASP A 119 -12.76 6.74 10.38
N PHE A 120 -11.54 7.19 10.56
CA PHE A 120 -10.35 6.57 9.97
C PHE A 120 -9.12 6.74 10.87
N LYS A 121 -8.18 5.82 10.77
CA LYS A 121 -6.93 5.91 11.53
C LYS A 121 -5.95 6.85 10.83
N ILE A 122 -5.66 8.00 11.44
CA ILE A 122 -4.60 8.90 11.00
C ILE A 122 -3.28 8.12 10.93
N ARG A 123 -2.47 8.33 9.88
CA ARG A 123 -1.19 7.64 9.59
C ARG A 123 -1.32 6.22 9.06
N LEU A 124 -2.52 5.67 8.95
CA LEU A 124 -2.72 4.39 8.27
C LEU A 124 -3.08 4.65 6.82
N LEU A 125 -2.32 4.03 5.92
CA LEU A 125 -2.60 4.09 4.49
C LEU A 125 -3.75 3.13 4.17
N VAL A 126 -4.58 3.50 3.21
CA VAL A 126 -5.78 2.77 2.80
C VAL A 126 -5.78 2.52 1.30
N ASP A 127 -6.61 1.58 0.87
CA ASP A 127 -6.87 1.37 -0.55
C ASP A 127 -8.25 1.94 -0.90
N VAL A 128 -8.37 2.47 -2.11
CA VAL A 128 -9.61 3.04 -2.62
C VAL A 128 -9.87 2.49 -4.02
N ILE A 129 -11.08 2.01 -4.25
CA ILE A 129 -11.59 1.69 -5.57
C ILE A 129 -12.84 2.55 -5.82
N SER A 130 -12.88 3.23 -6.96
CA SER A 130 -13.97 4.15 -7.26
C SER A 130 -14.01 4.52 -8.73
N VAL A 131 -15.09 5.19 -9.13
CA VAL A 131 -15.21 5.82 -10.44
C VAL A 131 -14.70 7.26 -10.36
N VAL A 132 -14.03 7.74 -11.40
CA VAL A 132 -13.73 9.16 -11.59
C VAL A 132 -15.00 9.85 -12.03
N ASP A 133 -15.58 10.66 -11.14
CA ASP A 133 -16.80 11.43 -11.42
C ASP A 133 -16.47 12.70 -12.20
N GLU A 134 -15.37 13.40 -11.80
CA GLU A 134 -14.97 14.65 -12.43
C GLU A 134 -13.46 14.90 -12.27
N VAL A 135 -12.87 15.54 -13.28
CA VAL A 135 -11.51 16.12 -13.20
C VAL A 135 -11.64 17.62 -12.88
N VAL A 136 -11.52 17.95 -11.59
CA VAL A 136 -11.77 19.30 -11.07
C VAL A 136 -10.67 20.30 -11.43
N PHE A 137 -9.41 19.83 -11.39
CA PHE A 137 -8.27 20.71 -11.59
C PHE A 137 -7.08 19.97 -12.19
N ARG A 138 -6.35 20.62 -13.10
CA ARG A 138 -5.10 20.12 -13.71
C ARG A 138 -4.03 21.19 -13.65
N HIS A 139 -2.84 20.81 -13.21
CA HIS A 139 -1.67 21.69 -13.26
C HIS A 139 -0.42 20.86 -13.52
N VAL A 140 0.29 21.20 -14.60
CA VAL A 140 1.56 20.55 -14.98
C VAL A 140 2.61 21.63 -15.13
N SER A 141 3.64 21.59 -14.28
CA SER A 141 4.80 22.48 -14.34
C SER A 141 6.05 21.75 -13.85
N SER A 142 7.22 22.31 -14.10
CA SER A 142 8.51 21.75 -13.64
C SER A 142 8.66 21.71 -12.11
N LYS A 143 7.88 22.50 -11.39
CA LYS A 143 7.97 22.59 -9.90
C LYS A 143 6.82 21.92 -9.17
N ASN A 144 5.68 21.71 -9.85
CA ASN A 144 4.47 21.19 -9.22
C ASN A 144 3.54 20.62 -10.29
N THR A 145 3.36 19.32 -10.25
CA THR A 145 2.48 18.61 -11.18
C THR A 145 1.42 17.88 -10.37
N ARG A 146 0.15 18.22 -10.60
CA ARG A 146 -0.98 17.60 -9.88
C ARG A 146 -2.27 17.65 -10.66
N VAL A 147 -3.12 16.65 -10.42
CA VAL A 147 -4.52 16.63 -10.85
C VAL A 147 -5.40 16.41 -9.62
N VAL A 148 -6.53 17.11 -9.57
CA VAL A 148 -7.56 16.94 -8.54
C VAL A 148 -8.79 16.33 -9.20
N LEU A 149 -9.25 15.22 -8.63
CA LEU A 149 -10.36 14.42 -9.09
C LEU A 149 -11.46 14.38 -8.03
N ASN A 150 -12.70 14.34 -8.44
CA ASN A 150 -13.79 13.84 -7.62
C ASN A 150 -13.97 12.36 -7.92
N LEU A 151 -13.88 11.55 -6.87
CA LEU A 151 -14.06 10.10 -6.89
C LEU A 151 -15.43 9.77 -6.31
N LYS A 152 -16.16 8.88 -6.95
CA LYS A 152 -17.52 8.48 -6.55
C LYS A 152 -17.56 6.98 -6.28
N ASP A 153 -18.07 6.59 -5.13
CA ASP A 153 -18.29 5.19 -4.78
C ASP A 153 -19.65 4.67 -5.26
N LEU A 154 -19.89 3.37 -5.06
CA LEU A 154 -21.16 2.73 -5.44
C LEU A 154 -22.37 3.25 -4.66
N SER A 155 -22.17 3.90 -3.51
CA SER A 155 -23.25 4.53 -2.73
C SER A 155 -23.56 5.95 -3.19
N GLY A 156 -22.82 6.48 -4.17
CA GLY A 156 -22.97 7.84 -4.70
C GLY A 156 -22.22 8.90 -3.88
N GLN A 157 -21.45 8.51 -2.87
CA GLN A 157 -20.64 9.44 -2.09
C GLN A 157 -19.39 9.86 -2.85
N VAL A 158 -19.00 11.12 -2.66
CA VAL A 158 -17.89 11.74 -3.39
C VAL A 158 -16.77 12.12 -2.42
N LEU A 159 -15.54 11.78 -2.80
CA LEU A 159 -14.31 12.22 -2.13
C LEU A 159 -13.40 12.93 -3.12
N SER A 160 -12.81 14.05 -2.67
CA SER A 160 -11.77 14.72 -3.44
C SER A 160 -10.45 13.95 -3.34
N CYS A 161 -9.80 13.77 -4.47
CA CYS A 161 -8.54 13.04 -4.63
C CYS A 161 -7.51 13.90 -5.33
N THR A 162 -6.28 13.92 -4.86
CA THR A 162 -5.18 14.60 -5.53
C THR A 162 -4.09 13.60 -5.90
N LEU A 163 -3.81 13.46 -7.20
CA LEU A 163 -2.65 12.75 -7.72
C LEU A 163 -1.52 13.74 -7.98
N TRP A 164 -0.31 13.38 -7.56
CA TRP A 164 0.87 14.22 -7.66
C TRP A 164 1.93 13.60 -8.56
N GLU A 165 2.77 14.46 -9.16
CA GLU A 165 3.96 14.11 -9.91
C GLU A 165 3.70 12.99 -10.94
N ASN A 166 4.42 11.88 -10.86
CA ASN A 166 4.30 10.76 -11.79
C ASN A 166 2.89 10.18 -11.87
N TYR A 167 2.14 10.15 -10.76
CA TYR A 167 0.76 9.65 -10.78
C TYR A 167 -0.19 10.58 -11.53
N CYS A 168 0.03 11.88 -11.42
CA CYS A 168 -0.67 12.85 -12.25
C CYS A 168 -0.37 12.63 -13.73
N LEU A 169 0.90 12.49 -14.09
CA LEU A 169 1.31 12.27 -15.49
C LEU A 169 0.75 10.97 -16.06
N GLN A 170 0.82 9.87 -15.31
CA GLN A 170 0.25 8.57 -15.70
C GLN A 170 -1.26 8.68 -15.93
N PHE A 171 -1.99 9.33 -15.03
CA PHE A 171 -3.42 9.51 -15.16
C PHE A 171 -3.77 10.39 -16.37
N LEU A 172 -3.06 11.49 -16.59
CA LEU A 172 -3.28 12.37 -17.75
C LEU A 172 -2.93 11.69 -19.08
N SER A 173 -1.86 10.87 -19.11
CA SER A 173 -1.55 10.03 -20.28
C SER A 173 -2.69 9.07 -20.57
N TYR A 174 -3.15 8.33 -19.55
CA TYR A 174 -4.28 7.42 -19.69
C TYR A 174 -5.55 8.13 -20.23
N LEU A 175 -5.86 9.33 -19.72
CA LEU A 175 -6.99 10.13 -20.22
C LEU A 175 -6.86 10.54 -21.70
N ASN A 176 -5.63 10.78 -22.17
CA ASN A 176 -5.40 11.14 -23.58
C ASN A 176 -5.48 9.93 -24.51
N ASP A 177 -5.20 8.73 -23.99
CA ASP A 177 -5.16 7.49 -24.77
C ASP A 177 -6.55 6.78 -24.81
N ILE A 178 -7.48 7.20 -23.96
CA ILE A 178 -8.84 6.66 -23.94
C ILE A 178 -9.67 7.30 -25.07
N GLU A 179 -10.16 6.46 -25.97
CA GLU A 179 -11.15 6.81 -27.01
C GLU A 179 -12.60 6.50 -26.60
N ASP A 180 -12.81 5.96 -25.38
CA ASP A 180 -14.06 5.36 -24.93
C ASP A 180 -14.77 6.26 -23.91
N GLU A 181 -16.10 6.34 -24.01
CA GLU A 181 -16.97 7.07 -23.07
C GLU A 181 -17.30 6.28 -21.78
N ARG A 182 -16.70 5.10 -21.59
CA ARG A 182 -16.96 4.28 -20.40
C ARG A 182 -16.47 4.98 -19.13
N PRO A 183 -17.13 4.74 -17.98
CA PRO A 183 -16.67 5.23 -16.70
C PRO A 183 -15.25 4.76 -16.37
N ILE A 184 -14.39 5.67 -16.00
CA ILE A 184 -13.01 5.37 -15.59
C ILE A 184 -13.04 4.85 -14.14
N VAL A 185 -12.71 3.58 -13.97
CA VAL A 185 -12.52 2.99 -12.63
C VAL A 185 -11.05 3.10 -12.25
N ILE A 186 -10.79 3.61 -11.05
CA ILE A 186 -9.43 3.68 -10.52
C ILE A 186 -9.29 2.87 -9.25
N LEU A 187 -8.15 2.20 -9.14
CA LEU A 187 -7.69 1.53 -7.93
C LEU A 187 -6.47 2.29 -7.41
N LEU A 188 -6.57 2.78 -6.20
CA LEU A 188 -5.54 3.55 -5.54
C LEU A 188 -5.08 2.77 -4.31
N THR A 189 -3.82 2.41 -4.28
CA THR A 189 -3.24 1.66 -3.16
C THR A 189 -2.36 2.56 -2.30
N HIS A 190 -2.31 2.29 -1.00
CA HIS A 190 -1.53 3.05 -0.03
C HIS A 190 -1.84 4.56 -0.02
N ALA A 191 -3.11 4.88 -0.16
CA ALA A 191 -3.61 6.24 -0.12
C ALA A 191 -3.54 6.83 1.28
N ARG A 192 -3.16 8.10 1.36
CA ARG A 192 -3.20 8.86 2.61
C ARG A 192 -4.45 9.72 2.68
N ILE A 193 -5.25 9.56 3.73
CA ILE A 193 -6.33 10.48 4.02
C ILE A 193 -5.77 11.72 4.74
N LYS A 194 -6.20 12.91 4.31
CA LYS A 194 -5.92 14.19 4.95
C LYS A 194 -7.20 14.96 5.10
N GLU A 195 -7.39 15.54 6.27
CA GLU A 195 -8.36 16.61 6.47
C GLU A 195 -7.75 17.94 5.99
N ALA A 196 -8.48 18.68 5.18
CA ALA A 196 -8.14 20.02 4.76
C ALA A 196 -9.41 20.87 4.72
N GLN A 197 -9.46 21.96 5.48
CA GLN A 197 -10.54 22.96 5.49
C GLN A 197 -11.96 22.35 5.65
N GLY A 198 -12.13 21.35 6.54
CA GLY A 198 -13.41 20.70 6.78
C GLY A 198 -13.86 19.70 5.71
N GLN A 199 -13.03 19.41 4.71
CA GLN A 199 -13.25 18.37 3.74
C GLN A 199 -12.14 17.32 3.80
N CYS A 200 -12.53 16.05 3.74
CA CYS A 200 -11.57 14.95 3.64
C CYS A 200 -11.04 14.84 2.22
N ASN A 201 -9.74 15.03 2.07
CA ASN A 201 -9.01 14.84 0.81
C ASN A 201 -8.13 13.60 0.90
N VAL A 202 -8.14 12.79 -0.15
CA VAL A 202 -7.31 11.60 -0.25
C VAL A 202 -6.07 11.93 -1.10
N ARG A 203 -4.87 11.70 -0.57
CA ARG A 203 -3.60 11.89 -1.26
C ARG A 203 -2.87 10.56 -1.41
N PHE A 204 -2.40 10.23 -2.60
CA PHE A 204 -1.93 8.89 -2.96
C PHE A 204 -0.41 8.74 -2.99
N LEU A 205 0.02 7.47 -2.79
CA LEU A 205 1.39 7.03 -2.95
C LEU A 205 1.57 6.02 -4.10
N ASN A 206 0.52 5.30 -4.54
CA ASN A 206 0.55 4.40 -5.69
C ASN A 206 -0.78 4.42 -6.45
N PHE A 207 -0.74 4.28 -7.79
CA PHE A 207 -1.89 4.38 -8.69
C PHE A 207 -1.91 3.25 -9.72
N HIS A 208 -3.09 2.67 -9.95
CA HIS A 208 -3.39 1.81 -11.10
C HIS A 208 -4.75 2.21 -11.68
N ALA A 209 -4.82 2.51 -13.00
CA ALA A 209 -6.07 2.75 -13.72
C ALA A 209 -6.44 1.51 -14.55
N PHE A 210 -7.73 1.22 -14.66
CA PHE A 210 -8.31 0.14 -15.45
C PHE A 210 -9.42 0.67 -16.36
#